data_a8948b83849d062d7b6a6df981aaf660
#
_entry.id   a8948b83849d062d7b6a6df981aaf660
#
_cell.length_a   1.000
_cell.length_b   1.000
_cell.length_c   1.000
_cell.angle_alpha   90.00
_cell.angle_beta   90.00
_cell.angle_gamma   90.00
#
_symmetry.space_group_name_H-M   'P 1'
#
loop_
_entity.id
_entity.type
_entity.pdbx_description
1 polymer ?
#
loop_
_entity_poly.entity_id
_entity_poly.type
_entity_poly.pdbx_seq_one_letter_code
_entity_poly.pdbx_strand_id
1 'polypeptide(L)'
;MASVKYYLNDSEKSGIRGVAQKNLLAKRRIITYMAVNGACTLSDLAGELNMSIPTVTKLVAELGGDDIVIDYGKIETNGGRRPKLYGLAQSAIYFGGVDVGHRYLNFVVTDLKNNIIDIRRQEPFELRNTPECLNELC
;
A
#
# COMPACT_ATOMS: atom_id res chain seq x y z
N MET A 1 -2.15 10.78 10.61
CA MET A 1 -2.09 10.07 9.32
C MET A 1 -1.91 8.58 9.59
N ALA A 2 -2.80 7.73 9.11
CA ALA A 2 -2.62 6.29 9.19
C ALA A 2 -1.66 5.85 8.08
N SER A 3 -0.63 5.07 8.42
CA SER A 3 0.28 4.48 7.43
C SER A 3 -0.40 3.30 6.73
N VAL A 4 -0.01 2.99 5.49
CA VAL A 4 -0.42 1.76 4.78
C VAL A 4 -0.16 0.52 5.65
N LYS A 5 0.91 0.51 6.45
CA LYS A 5 1.20 -0.54 7.43
C LYS A 5 0.02 -0.82 8.36
N TYR A 6 -0.72 0.21 8.80
CA TYR A 6 -1.93 0.05 9.61
C TYR A 6 -3.00 -0.77 8.90
N TYR A 7 -3.16 -0.58 7.58
CA TYR A 7 -4.15 -1.32 6.80
C TYR A 7 -3.72 -2.75 6.47
N LEU A 8 -2.42 -3.03 6.36
CA LEU A 8 -1.89 -4.34 5.94
C LEU A 8 -1.51 -5.26 7.10
N ASN A 9 -1.32 -4.73 8.32
CA ASN A 9 -0.94 -5.53 9.50
C ASN A 9 -2.16 -6.14 10.21
N ASP A 10 -2.12 -7.44 10.48
CA ASP A 10 -3.20 -8.16 11.19
C ASP A 10 -3.08 -8.11 12.72
N SER A 11 -1.88 -7.89 13.25
CA SER A 11 -1.60 -7.96 14.69
C SER A 11 -2.23 -6.82 15.51
N GLU A 12 -2.50 -5.66 14.90
CA GLU A 12 -3.07 -4.50 15.61
C GLU A 12 -4.61 -4.50 15.71
N LYS A 13 -5.28 -5.57 15.24
CA LYS A 13 -6.74 -5.59 15.03
C LYS A 13 -7.55 -6.28 16.09
N SER A 14 -6.95 -6.80 17.16
CA SER A 14 -7.64 -7.60 18.18
C SER A 14 -8.74 -6.84 18.97
N GLY A 15 -8.81 -5.52 18.84
CA GLY A 15 -9.82 -4.67 19.52
C GLY A 15 -10.91 -4.07 18.64
N ILE A 16 -10.80 -4.16 17.28
CA ILE A 16 -11.74 -3.52 16.36
C ILE A 16 -12.87 -4.49 16.01
N ARG A 17 -14.12 -4.12 16.31
CA ARG A 17 -15.31 -4.97 16.04
C ARG A 17 -16.39 -4.19 15.24
N GLY A 18 -17.27 -4.92 14.57
CA GLY A 18 -18.46 -4.38 13.91
C GLY A 18 -18.17 -3.61 12.62
N VAL A 19 -18.78 -2.44 12.47
CA VAL A 19 -18.69 -1.61 11.23
C VAL A 19 -17.26 -1.15 10.95
N ALA A 20 -16.52 -0.78 11.98
CA ALA A 20 -15.13 -0.34 11.84
C ALA A 20 -14.23 -1.44 11.26
N GLN A 21 -14.42 -2.68 11.68
CA GLN A 21 -13.70 -3.84 11.13
C GLN A 21 -14.07 -4.08 9.66
N LYS A 22 -15.36 -3.99 9.30
CA LYS A 22 -15.81 -4.12 7.91
C LYS A 22 -15.19 -3.05 7.01
N ASN A 23 -15.17 -1.79 7.48
CA ASN A 23 -14.56 -0.68 6.75
C ASN A 23 -13.05 -0.88 6.56
N LEU A 24 -12.35 -1.35 7.58
CA LEU A 24 -10.92 -1.64 7.51
C LEU A 24 -10.63 -2.73 6.46
N LEU A 25 -11.40 -3.82 6.47
CA LEU A 25 -11.26 -4.88 5.45
C LEU A 25 -11.56 -4.38 4.04
N ALA A 26 -12.59 -3.53 3.88
CA ALA A 26 -12.91 -2.92 2.59
C ALA A 26 -11.79 -1.99 2.10
N LYS A 27 -11.21 -1.16 2.96
CA LYS A 27 -10.04 -0.32 2.65
C LYS A 27 -8.84 -1.15 2.21
N ARG A 28 -8.55 -2.27 2.88
CA ARG A 28 -7.51 -3.22 2.44
C ARG A 28 -7.75 -3.73 1.03
N ARG A 29 -8.97 -4.17 0.74
CA ARG A 29 -9.33 -4.66 -0.60
C ARG A 29 -9.14 -3.56 -1.66
N ILE A 30 -9.50 -2.30 -1.36
CA ILE A 30 -9.26 -1.15 -2.25
C ILE A 30 -7.74 -1.00 -2.52
N ILE A 31 -6.92 -0.96 -1.47
CA ILE A 31 -5.46 -0.83 -1.60
C ILE A 31 -4.89 -1.98 -2.43
N THR A 32 -5.27 -3.23 -2.12
CA THR A 32 -4.79 -4.42 -2.84
C THR A 32 -5.21 -4.39 -4.32
N TYR A 33 -6.47 -4.04 -4.59
CA TYR A 33 -6.96 -3.93 -5.97
C TYR A 33 -6.18 -2.88 -6.77
N MET A 34 -5.97 -1.69 -6.21
CA MET A 34 -5.21 -0.62 -6.85
C MET A 34 -3.72 -0.97 -7.02
N ALA A 35 -3.13 -1.72 -6.10
CA ALA A 35 -1.74 -2.15 -6.20
C ALA A 35 -1.53 -3.12 -7.38
N VAL A 36 -2.50 -3.99 -7.64
CA VAL A 36 -2.43 -5.01 -8.72
C VAL A 36 -2.88 -4.44 -10.07
N ASN A 37 -3.98 -3.67 -10.08
CA ASN A 37 -4.66 -3.24 -11.31
C ASN A 37 -4.36 -1.79 -11.70
N GLY A 38 -3.68 -1.02 -10.84
CA GLY A 38 -3.41 0.40 -11.06
C GLY A 38 -4.60 1.30 -10.73
N ALA A 39 -4.61 2.50 -11.34
CA ALA A 39 -5.67 3.47 -11.13
C ALA A 39 -7.00 3.00 -11.75
N CYS A 40 -8.09 3.24 -11.03
CA CYS A 40 -9.44 2.77 -11.38
C CYS A 40 -10.51 3.81 -11.01
N THR A 41 -11.73 3.61 -11.50
CA THR A 41 -12.88 4.47 -11.15
C THR A 41 -13.56 3.98 -9.87
N LEU A 42 -14.40 4.85 -9.28
CA LEU A 42 -15.27 4.44 -8.16
C LEU A 42 -16.27 3.35 -8.56
N SER A 43 -16.68 3.32 -9.83
CA SER A 43 -17.56 2.27 -10.35
C SER A 43 -16.88 0.91 -10.43
N ASP A 44 -15.61 0.86 -10.85
CA ASP A 44 -14.83 -0.36 -10.89
C ASP A 44 -14.67 -0.94 -9.48
N LEU A 45 -14.32 -0.09 -8.53
CA LEU A 45 -14.20 -0.48 -7.12
C LEU A 45 -15.52 -0.95 -6.52
N ALA A 46 -16.63 -0.27 -6.85
CA ALA A 46 -17.95 -0.65 -6.37
C ALA A 46 -18.37 -2.03 -6.87
N GLY A 47 -18.08 -2.32 -8.15
CA GLY A 47 -18.32 -3.64 -8.75
C GLY A 47 -17.46 -4.71 -8.08
N GLU A 48 -16.14 -4.50 -7.99
CA GLU A 48 -15.19 -5.45 -7.41
C GLU A 48 -15.46 -5.77 -5.94
N LEU A 49 -15.80 -4.74 -5.15
CA LEU A 49 -16.06 -4.89 -3.73
C LEU A 49 -17.49 -5.36 -3.42
N ASN A 50 -18.38 -5.37 -4.41
CA ASN A 50 -19.83 -5.57 -4.26
C ASN A 50 -20.42 -4.61 -3.23
N MET A 51 -20.10 -3.31 -3.39
CA MET A 51 -20.51 -2.22 -2.48
C MET A 51 -21.16 -1.09 -3.28
N SER A 52 -21.98 -0.27 -2.59
CA SER A 52 -22.55 0.92 -3.22
C SER A 52 -21.48 1.98 -3.52
N ILE A 53 -21.64 2.73 -4.62
CA ILE A 53 -20.75 3.84 -4.99
C ILE A 53 -20.58 4.85 -3.84
N PRO A 54 -21.65 5.30 -3.12
CA PRO A 54 -21.48 6.20 -1.97
C PRO A 54 -20.58 5.65 -0.87
N THR A 55 -20.67 4.33 -0.59
CA THR A 55 -19.84 3.68 0.42
C THR A 55 -18.37 3.66 -0.02
N VAL A 56 -18.11 3.28 -1.27
CA VAL A 56 -16.76 3.29 -1.84
C VAL A 56 -16.18 4.70 -1.89
N THR A 57 -16.98 5.69 -2.27
CA THR A 57 -16.57 7.11 -2.29
C THR A 57 -16.10 7.56 -0.91
N LYS A 58 -16.82 7.20 0.15
CA LYS A 58 -16.41 7.52 1.53
C LYS A 58 -15.10 6.86 1.90
N LEU A 59 -14.93 5.57 1.60
CA LEU A 59 -13.70 4.82 1.93
C LEU A 59 -12.48 5.35 1.16
N VAL A 60 -12.65 5.69 -0.12
CA VAL A 60 -11.61 6.29 -0.95
C VAL A 60 -11.23 7.69 -0.44
N ALA A 61 -12.22 8.50 -0.02
CA ALA A 61 -11.95 9.82 0.57
C ALA A 61 -11.18 9.70 1.90
N GLU A 62 -11.50 8.72 2.74
CA GLU A 62 -10.76 8.45 3.98
C GLU A 62 -9.31 8.01 3.69
N LEU A 63 -9.08 7.15 2.69
CA LEU A 63 -7.74 6.77 2.23
C LEU A 63 -6.98 7.95 1.62
N GLY A 64 -7.69 8.86 0.96
CA GLY A 64 -7.11 10.13 0.47
C GLY A 64 -6.68 11.05 1.60
N GLY A 65 -7.44 11.12 2.69
CA GLY A 65 -7.05 11.85 3.90
C GLY A 65 -5.81 11.29 4.62
N ASP A 66 -5.52 10.01 4.38
CA ASP A 66 -4.32 9.33 4.88
C ASP A 66 -3.14 9.35 3.87
N ASP A 67 -3.27 10.09 2.77
CA ASP A 67 -2.28 10.21 1.67
C ASP A 67 -1.94 8.86 0.99
N ILE A 68 -2.84 7.88 1.08
CA ILE A 68 -2.65 6.55 0.47
C ILE A 68 -3.19 6.52 -0.95
N VAL A 69 -4.35 7.18 -1.17
CA VAL A 69 -5.02 7.25 -2.47
C VAL A 69 -5.03 8.69 -2.97
N ILE A 70 -4.76 8.89 -4.26
CA ILE A 70 -4.82 10.20 -4.90
C ILE A 70 -5.75 10.17 -6.11
N ASP A 71 -6.28 11.36 -6.48
CA ASP A 71 -7.07 11.61 -7.67
C ASP A 71 -6.13 11.85 -8.85
N TYR A 72 -6.10 10.96 -9.82
CA TYR A 72 -5.32 11.09 -11.07
C TYR A 72 -6.01 11.93 -12.13
N GLY A 73 -7.15 12.53 -11.82
CA GLY A 73 -7.91 13.35 -12.76
C GLY A 73 -8.97 12.57 -13.52
N LYS A 74 -9.47 13.18 -14.59
CA LYS A 74 -10.57 12.63 -15.40
C LYS A 74 -10.03 11.90 -16.62
N ILE A 75 -10.67 10.77 -16.96
CA ILE A 75 -10.41 10.09 -18.23
C ILE A 75 -11.03 10.92 -19.37
N GLU A 76 -10.30 11.10 -20.46
CA GLU A 76 -10.88 11.61 -21.69
C GLU A 76 -11.77 10.53 -22.31
N THR A 77 -13.03 10.87 -22.52
CA THR A 77 -14.01 9.99 -23.19
C THR A 77 -14.61 10.71 -24.36
N ASN A 78 -14.89 10.00 -25.45
CA ASN A 78 -15.50 10.53 -26.67
C ASN A 78 -17.00 10.87 -26.51
N GLY A 79 -17.42 11.26 -25.32
CA GLY A 79 -18.79 11.66 -24.97
C GLY A 79 -19.23 11.13 -23.60
N GLY A 80 -20.14 11.85 -22.94
CA GLY A 80 -20.67 11.48 -21.64
C GLY A 80 -19.89 12.03 -20.43
N ARG A 81 -20.32 11.62 -19.22
CA ARG A 81 -19.69 12.03 -17.96
C ARG A 81 -18.29 11.43 -17.85
N ARG A 82 -17.28 12.28 -17.74
CA ARG A 82 -15.88 11.87 -17.56
C ARG A 82 -15.66 11.33 -16.14
N PRO A 83 -15.43 10.03 -15.93
CA PRO A 83 -15.16 9.50 -14.61
C PRO A 83 -13.77 9.94 -14.14
N LYS A 84 -13.63 10.11 -12.81
CA LYS A 84 -12.35 10.33 -12.16
C LYS A 84 -11.64 9.01 -11.93
N LEU A 85 -10.32 9.01 -12.10
CA LEU A 85 -9.44 7.92 -11.73
C LEU A 85 -8.84 8.16 -10.34
N TYR A 86 -8.84 7.12 -9.54
CA TYR A 86 -8.20 7.07 -8.24
C TYR A 86 -7.17 5.96 -8.22
N GLY A 87 -6.04 6.17 -7.58
CA GLY A 87 -5.01 5.15 -7.46
C GLY A 87 -4.10 5.43 -6.27
N LEU A 88 -3.17 4.52 -5.99
CA LEU A 88 -2.25 4.66 -4.88
C LEU A 88 -1.27 5.80 -5.16
N ALA A 89 -0.98 6.59 -4.14
CA ALA A 89 0.13 7.54 -4.17
C ALA A 89 1.46 6.77 -4.35
N GLN A 90 2.40 7.33 -5.08
CA GLN A 90 3.70 6.68 -5.33
C GLN A 90 4.43 6.35 -4.03
N SER A 91 4.30 7.22 -3.02
CA SER A 91 4.87 7.06 -1.67
C SER A 91 3.99 6.29 -0.70
N ALA A 92 2.87 5.69 -1.16
CA ALA A 92 1.98 4.95 -0.28
C ALA A 92 2.60 3.65 0.24
N ILE A 93 3.42 2.99 -0.59
CA ILE A 93 4.03 1.69 -0.30
C ILE A 93 5.49 1.72 -0.73
N TYR A 94 6.36 1.20 0.11
CA TYR A 94 7.75 0.92 -0.20
C TYR A 94 8.02 -0.57 -0.08
N PHE A 95 8.88 -1.09 -0.96
CA PHE A 95 9.34 -2.46 -0.94
C PHE A 95 10.80 -2.48 -0.54
N GLY A 96 11.14 -3.26 0.50
CA GLY A 96 12.51 -3.48 0.93
C GLY A 96 12.98 -4.87 0.50
N GLY A 97 14.15 -4.95 -0.10
CA GLY A 97 14.86 -6.19 -0.37
C GLY A 97 16.18 -6.23 0.39
N VAL A 98 16.47 -7.34 1.06
CA VAL A 98 17.74 -7.57 1.76
C VAL A 98 18.32 -8.88 1.26
N ASP A 99 19.57 -8.84 0.81
CA ASP A 99 20.38 -10.02 0.49
C ASP A 99 21.48 -10.15 1.55
N VAL A 100 21.44 -11.25 2.29
CA VAL A 100 22.34 -11.53 3.41
C VAL A 100 23.44 -12.47 2.96
N GLY A 101 24.63 -11.93 2.70
CA GLY A 101 25.84 -12.71 2.49
C GLY A 101 26.51 -13.12 3.81
N HIS A 102 27.55 -13.93 3.74
CA HIS A 102 28.27 -14.37 4.93
C HIS A 102 29.04 -13.23 5.63
N ARG A 103 29.51 -12.24 4.84
CA ARG A 103 30.31 -11.09 5.32
C ARG A 103 29.80 -9.75 4.84
N TYR A 104 28.62 -9.70 4.23
CA TYR A 104 28.03 -8.45 3.71
C TYR A 104 26.51 -8.52 3.68
N LEU A 105 25.91 -7.34 3.64
CA LEU A 105 24.51 -7.13 3.32
C LEU A 105 24.39 -6.29 2.06
N ASN A 106 23.43 -6.64 1.21
CA ASN A 106 22.91 -5.74 0.21
C ASN A 106 21.49 -5.35 0.59
N PHE A 107 21.16 -4.10 0.39
CA PHE A 107 19.86 -3.56 0.75
C PHE A 107 19.35 -2.66 -0.36
N VAL A 108 18.06 -2.76 -0.68
CA VAL A 108 17.38 -1.89 -1.63
C VAL A 108 15.99 -1.52 -1.12
N VAL A 109 15.61 -0.26 -1.29
CA VAL A 109 14.23 0.20 -1.12
C VAL A 109 13.74 0.78 -2.43
N THR A 110 12.54 0.36 -2.83
CA THR A 110 11.85 0.92 -4.00
C THR A 110 10.47 1.43 -3.61
N ASP A 111 9.96 2.38 -4.39
CA ASP A 111 8.57 2.82 -4.31
C ASP A 111 7.64 1.88 -5.12
N LEU A 112 6.34 2.22 -5.14
CA LEU A 112 5.30 1.47 -5.87
C LEU A 112 5.54 1.40 -7.39
N LYS A 113 6.32 2.34 -7.96
CA LYS A 113 6.68 2.38 -9.39
C LYS A 113 8.03 1.74 -9.69
N ASN A 114 8.61 1.02 -8.72
CA ASN A 114 9.94 0.42 -8.79
C ASN A 114 11.09 1.44 -8.95
N ASN A 115 10.88 2.71 -8.60
CA ASN A 115 12.00 3.64 -8.52
C ASN A 115 12.83 3.30 -7.28
N ILE A 116 14.14 3.24 -7.44
CA ILE A 116 15.06 3.01 -6.32
C ILE A 116 15.11 4.28 -5.47
N ILE A 117 14.73 4.14 -4.21
CA ILE A 117 14.76 5.20 -3.19
C ILE A 117 16.08 5.19 -2.43
N ASP A 118 16.53 3.98 -2.07
CA ASP A 118 17.84 3.77 -1.43
C ASP A 118 18.40 2.42 -1.87
N ILE A 119 19.72 2.36 -2.05
CA ILE A 119 20.44 1.13 -2.33
C ILE A 119 21.78 1.15 -1.62
N ARG A 120 22.09 0.10 -0.89
CA ARG A 120 23.38 -0.11 -0.23
C ARG A 120 23.92 -1.47 -0.63
N ARG A 121 25.18 -1.52 -0.98
CA ARG A 121 25.84 -2.73 -1.45
C ARG A 121 27.07 -3.00 -0.64
N GLN A 122 27.28 -4.30 -0.35
CA GLN A 122 28.46 -4.78 0.36
C GLN A 122 28.67 -4.08 1.71
N GLU A 123 27.58 -3.72 2.41
CA GLU A 123 27.69 -3.23 3.78
C GLU A 123 28.32 -4.32 4.64
N PRO A 124 29.37 -4.02 5.39
CA PRO A 124 30.05 -4.99 6.22
C PRO A 124 29.08 -5.62 7.23
N PHE A 125 28.95 -6.93 7.19
CA PHE A 125 28.10 -7.68 8.09
C PHE A 125 28.66 -9.09 8.25
N GLU A 126 28.74 -9.59 9.48
CA GLU A 126 29.14 -10.95 9.76
C GLU A 126 27.98 -11.76 10.28
N LEU A 127 27.47 -12.66 9.45
CA LEU A 127 26.37 -13.55 9.82
C LEU A 127 26.81 -14.51 10.93
N ARG A 128 26.22 -14.35 12.12
CA ARG A 128 26.43 -15.21 13.28
C ARG A 128 25.11 -15.84 13.69
N ASN A 129 25.13 -17.09 14.09
CA ASN A 129 23.94 -17.77 14.59
C ASN A 129 23.68 -17.41 16.06
N THR A 130 23.40 -16.12 16.31
CA THR A 130 23.11 -15.59 17.64
C THR A 130 21.87 -14.67 17.60
N PRO A 131 21.10 -14.54 18.70
CA PRO A 131 19.97 -13.65 18.77
C PRO A 131 20.32 -12.17 18.50
N GLU A 132 21.53 -11.74 18.91
CA GLU A 132 22.02 -10.37 18.71
C GLU A 132 22.16 -10.05 17.23
N CYS A 133 22.66 -11.00 16.42
CA CYS A 133 22.81 -10.84 14.98
C CYS A 133 21.46 -10.66 14.28
N LEU A 134 20.40 -11.30 14.77
CA LEU A 134 19.04 -11.07 14.26
C LEU A 134 18.52 -9.67 14.59
N ASN A 135 18.87 -9.14 15.76
CA ASN A 135 18.48 -7.79 16.17
C ASN A 135 19.21 -6.70 15.37
N GLU A 136 20.41 -6.98 14.87
CA GLU A 136 21.15 -6.06 13.97
C GLU A 136 20.52 -5.99 12.58
N LEU A 137 19.74 -7.00 12.18
CA LEU A 137 19.03 -7.05 10.88
C LEU A 137 17.64 -6.38 10.90
N CYS A 138 17.07 -6.16 12.06
CA CYS A 138 15.73 -5.58 12.25
C CYS A 138 15.79 -4.11 12.69
#